data_8fdcf8ed72894c476b9e98ba37427bac
#
_entry.id   8fdcf8ed72894c476b9e98ba37427bac
#
_cell.length_a   1.000
_cell.length_b   1.000
_cell.length_c   1.000
_cell.angle_alpha   90.00
_cell.angle_beta   90.00
_cell.angle_gamma   90.00
#
_symmetry.space_group_name_H-M   'P 1'
#
loop_
_entity.id
_entity.type
_entity.pdbx_description
1 polymer ?
#
loop_
_entity_poly.entity_id
_entity_poly.type
_entity_poly.pdbx_seq_one_letter_code
_entity_poly.pdbx_strand_id
1 'polypeptide(L)' 'MKTMSAKEAKNGFGLLLDTARAEPVTIKKHGRSVAVVLSIEAYERLVARKREIGRDRQVGEDEGGGQ' A
#
# COMPACT_ATOMS: atom_id res chain seq x y z
N MET A 1 -0.22 -4.74 -11.97
CA MET A 1 -0.86 -4.53 -10.68
C MET A 1 -1.99 -5.53 -10.48
N LYS A 2 -2.07 -6.10 -9.32
CA LYS A 2 -3.11 -7.07 -8.98
C LYS A 2 -4.27 -6.40 -8.26
N THR A 3 -5.42 -7.04 -8.32
CA THR A 3 -6.60 -6.56 -7.62
C THR A 3 -7.15 -7.68 -6.76
N MET A 4 -7.57 -7.34 -5.56
CA MET A 4 -8.07 -8.31 -4.61
C MET A 4 -9.20 -7.65 -3.83
N SER A 5 -10.25 -8.42 -3.53
CA SER A 5 -11.33 -7.86 -2.73
C SER A 5 -10.88 -7.79 -1.28
N ALA A 6 -11.56 -6.93 -0.50
CA ALA A 6 -11.24 -6.80 0.92
C ALA A 6 -11.42 -8.14 1.63
N LYS A 7 -12.43 -8.90 1.23
CA LYS A 7 -12.66 -10.20 1.84
C LYS A 7 -11.54 -11.18 1.51
N GLU A 8 -11.09 -11.19 0.25
CA GLU A 8 -9.98 -12.05 -0.14
C GLU A 8 -8.71 -11.66 0.59
N ALA A 9 -8.48 -10.37 0.74
CA ALA A 9 -7.29 -9.89 1.43
C ALA A 9 -7.31 -10.30 2.88
N LYS A 10 -8.48 -10.21 3.51
CA LYS A 10 -8.63 -10.59 4.90
C LYS A 10 -8.42 -12.09 5.10
N ASN A 11 -9.01 -12.90 4.23
CA ASN A 11 -8.94 -14.35 4.37
C ASN A 11 -7.61 -14.93 3.92
N GLY A 12 -6.89 -14.23 3.05
CA GLY A 12 -5.60 -14.71 2.56
C GLY A 12 -4.52 -13.68 2.73
N PHE A 13 -4.36 -13.19 3.93
CA PHE A 13 -3.41 -12.11 4.19
C PHE A 13 -1.98 -12.49 3.83
N GLY A 14 -1.58 -13.75 4.11
CA GLY A 14 -0.26 -14.21 3.73
C GLY A 14 -0.04 -14.16 2.23
N LEU A 15 -1.05 -14.59 1.48
CA LEU A 15 -0.97 -14.53 0.03
C LEU A 15 -0.91 -13.08 -0.45
N LEU A 16 -1.69 -12.21 0.20
CA LEU A 16 -1.68 -10.80 -0.12
C LEU A 16 -0.27 -10.22 0.03
N LEU A 17 0.40 -10.52 1.12
CA LEU A 17 1.75 -10.03 1.33
C LEU A 17 2.73 -10.57 0.31
N ASP A 18 2.63 -11.86 0.00
CA ASP A 18 3.50 -12.45 -1.00
C ASP A 18 3.31 -11.81 -2.36
N THR A 19 2.07 -11.57 -2.74
CA THR A 19 1.76 -10.94 -4.01
C THR A 19 2.26 -9.50 -4.04
N ALA A 20 2.08 -8.80 -2.93
CA ALA A 20 2.49 -7.39 -2.84
C ALA A 20 4.00 -7.23 -2.95
N ARG A 21 4.74 -8.26 -2.60
CA ARG A 21 6.20 -8.21 -2.72
C ARG A 21 6.63 -8.22 -4.19
N ALA A 22 5.82 -8.80 -5.05
CA ALA A 22 6.13 -8.86 -6.49
C ALA A 22 5.57 -7.65 -7.22
N GLU A 23 4.38 -7.21 -6.85
CA GLU A 23 3.72 -6.09 -7.52
C GLU A 23 2.65 -5.53 -6.60
N PRO A 24 2.30 -4.25 -6.76
CA PRO A 24 1.27 -3.66 -5.90
C PRO A 24 -0.06 -4.37 -6.06
N VAL A 25 -0.80 -4.44 -4.98
CA VAL A 25 -2.12 -5.07 -4.95
C VAL A 25 -3.14 -4.02 -4.53
N THR A 26 -4.14 -3.81 -5.37
CA THR A 26 -5.23 -2.90 -5.05
C THR A 26 -6.31 -3.67 -4.31
N ILE A 27 -6.73 -3.16 -3.18
CA ILE A 27 -7.81 -3.76 -2.39
C ILE A 27 -9.08 -3.01 -2.72
N LYS A 28 -10.10 -3.76 -3.11
CA LYS A 28 -11.40 -3.17 -3.47
C LYS A 28 -12.48 -3.66 -2.52
N LYS A 29 -13.41 -2.78 -2.26
CA LYS A 29 -14.55 -3.10 -1.41
C LYS A 29 -15.76 -2.43 -2.04
N HIS A 30 -16.81 -3.22 -2.29
CA HIS A 30 -18.04 -2.72 -2.92
C HIS A 30 -17.74 -2.03 -4.25
N GLY A 31 -16.82 -2.62 -5.03
CA GLY A 31 -16.48 -2.09 -6.33
C GLY A 31 -15.60 -0.86 -6.32
N ARG A 32 -15.11 -0.47 -5.15
CA ARG A 32 -14.29 0.73 -5.02
C ARG A 32 -12.90 0.37 -4.53
N SER A 33 -11.91 1.05 -5.07
CA SER A 33 -10.54 0.87 -4.60
C SER A 33 -10.38 1.63 -3.28
N VAL A 34 -10.07 0.91 -2.22
CA VAL A 34 -9.98 1.53 -0.89
C VAL A 34 -8.57 1.55 -0.35
N ALA A 35 -7.68 0.73 -0.88
CA ALA A 35 -6.31 0.66 -0.38
C ALA A 35 -5.40 0.02 -1.41
N VAL A 36 -4.11 0.25 -1.25
CA VAL A 36 -3.10 -0.42 -2.06
C VAL A 36 -2.06 -0.98 -1.11
N VAL A 37 -1.68 -2.24 -1.33
CA VAL A 37 -0.64 -2.89 -0.54
C VAL A 37 0.54 -3.11 -1.48
N LEU A 38 1.72 -2.70 -1.06
CA LEU A 38 2.91 -2.84 -1.88
C LEU A 38 4.11 -3.11 -0.99
N SER A 39 5.19 -3.56 -1.60
CA SER A 39 6.40 -3.88 -0.85
C SER A 39 7.00 -2.61 -0.27
N ILE A 40 7.82 -2.78 0.76
CA ILE A 40 8.49 -1.62 1.36
C ILE A 40 9.44 -0.96 0.35
N GLU A 41 10.06 -1.75 -0.51
CA GLU A 41 10.93 -1.20 -1.56
C GLU A 41 10.14 -0.33 -2.52
N ALA A 42 8.95 -0.79 -2.92
CA ALA A 42 8.12 -0.02 -3.84
C ALA A 42 7.64 1.25 -3.18
N TYR A 43 7.28 1.16 -1.92
CA TYR A 43 6.84 2.32 -1.17
C TYR A 43 7.95 3.36 -1.06
N GLU A 44 9.15 2.92 -0.72
CA GLU A 44 10.27 3.84 -0.58
C GLU A 44 10.61 4.52 -1.89
N ARG A 45 10.48 3.79 -2.99
CA ARG A 45 10.71 4.36 -4.30
C ARG A 45 9.70 5.46 -4.62
N LEU A 46 8.44 5.21 -4.28
CA LEU A 46 7.40 6.22 -4.47
C LEU A 46 7.65 7.46 -3.64
N VAL A 47 8.03 7.26 -2.39
CA VAL A 47 8.29 8.38 -1.48
C VAL A 47 9.48 9.19 -1.96
N ALA A 48 10.51 8.52 -2.44
CA ALA A 48 11.69 9.21 -2.95
C ALA A 48 11.34 10.08 -4.14
N ARG A 49 10.49 9.59 -5.03
CA ARG A 49 10.08 10.37 -6.19
C ARG A 49 9.28 11.60 -5.78
N LYS A 50 8.39 11.43 -4.82
CA LYS A 50 7.61 12.55 -4.33
C LYS A 50 8.49 13.59 -3.69
N ARG A 51 9.49 13.14 -2.97
CA ARG A 51 10.40 14.04 -2.28
C ARG A 51 11.15 14.90 -3.28
N GLU A 52 11.54 14.32 -4.39
CA GLU A 52 12.23 15.06 -5.43
C GLU A 52 11.36 16.18 -5.99
N ILE A 53 10.09 15.90 -6.11
CA ILE A 53 9.18 16.87 -6.66
C ILE A 53 8.88 17.96 -5.67
N GLY A 54 8.66 17.58 -4.47
CA GLY A 54 8.18 18.56 -3.60
C GLY A 54 8.87 18.70 -2.39
N ARG A 55 8.87 18.39 -1.84
CA ARG A 55 9.11 18.63 -0.76
C ARG A 55 8.38 18.30 0.16
N ASP A 56 8.14 18.13 0.83
CA ASP A 56 7.48 17.73 1.39
C ASP A 56 7.16 17.76 2.56
N ARG A 57 6.61 17.73 3.18
CA ARG A 57 6.16 17.77 4.28
C ARG A 57 6.01 16.72 5.02
N GLN A 58 6.12 16.44 5.88
CA GLN A 58 6.09 15.43 6.43
C GLN A 58 5.22 15.13 7.21
N VAL A 59 4.80 14.87 7.49
CA VAL A 59 3.92 14.54 8.03
C VAL A 59 3.94 13.72 8.97
N GLY A 60 4.00 13.56 9.57
CA GLY A 60 3.96 12.81 10.31
C GLY A 60 3.82 11.83 10.77
N GLU A 61 3.79 11.88 11.05
CA GLU A 61 3.62 11.15 11.44
C GLU A 61 3.21 10.40 12.00
N ASP A 62 3.03 10.40 12.45
CA ASP A 62 2.57 9.84 13.00
C ASP A 62 2.34 8.90 13.34
N GLU A 63 2.30 8.70 13.65
CA GLU A 63 2.05 7.97 13.89
C GLU A 63 1.63 7.15 14.29
N GLY A 64 1.59 7.24 14.59
CA GLY A 64 1.18 6.53 14.96
C GLY A 64 0.74 5.74 15.16
N GLY A 65 0.51 5.82 15.28
CA GLY A 65 0.01 5.15 15.45
C GLY A 65 -0.27 4.27 15.58
N GLY A 66 -0.34 4.19 15.71
CA GLY A 66 -0.67 3.37 15.87
C GLY A 66 -0.79 2.45 15.89
N GLN A 67 -0.73 2.28 16.00
CA GLN A 67 -0.91 1.40 16.02
C GLN A 67 -0.91 0.89 16.29
#